data_70f79c686b9253af270febe73e913b2c
#
_entry.id   70f79c686b9253af270febe73e913b2c
#
_cell.length_a   1.000
_cell.length_b   1.000
_cell.length_c   1.000
_cell.angle_alpha   90.00
_cell.angle_beta   90.00
_cell.angle_gamma   90.00
#
_symmetry.space_group_name_H-M   'P 1'
#
loop_
_entity.id
_entity.type
_entity.pdbx_description
1 polymer ?
#
loop_
_entity_poly.entity_id
_entity_poly.type
_entity_poly.pdbx_seq_one_letter_code
_entity_poly.pdbx_strand_id
1 'polypeptide(L)'
;MAFLKTETPTPLRATRGILAPLTFPLFGTLLAVSFASNIGGWVQDVGSSWLMTSLAPSPLMVSLIQTAGNLPYFLLGLLAGTLADIADRRRLLIIAQVWMLVSAGLLGVLTLFHLTTPWILLGMSFLVGVGAALEGPAEQAIVPEMVPREEVPEAVALNSMQFNIARGIGPAIGGLIVSVWGAGVAFLTNAASFVGVIGVLLRWRRESHKSLLPAERVYGGIRAGMRYARYSPVIRAVLVRSFLFGLGTSAMWAVLPLAARIEFHTDATGYGVIVAFFGIGAAACGFGLSRLRGLLARDSIAMTGGVVFAVANASIAAAHQVYILWFATFLAGAAWVAVTFTYNSSAQMALPAWVRARALSLYLLTLQGGLAVGSVIWGYLASRYGIRNALDASAVFLVLNILVAMRFSLRDAERFDPSPWPLQEITQFGTGPSMDQGPVMVYLEFRVEPARAVEFEQAMRELEPIRRRDGAVMWSFFSDIADPGRYVEAYMVETWGEHVRQHSRATASDSEAWQRVRGLHIGPEPPRILHLIAPAIAAL
;
A
#
# COMPACT_ATOMS: atom_id res chain seq x y z
N MET A 1 -30.62 -38.82 -6.26
CA MET A 1 -31.37 -37.87 -7.11
C MET A 1 -31.77 -36.69 -6.21
N ALA A 2 -31.01 -35.62 -6.17
CA ALA A 2 -31.33 -34.37 -5.49
C ALA A 2 -30.98 -33.24 -6.43
N PHE A 3 -31.95 -32.44 -6.76
CA PHE A 3 -32.01 -31.40 -7.76
C PHE A 3 -30.90 -30.35 -7.61
N LEU A 4 -30.04 -30.24 -8.60
CA LEU A 4 -29.27 -29.03 -8.88
C LEU A 4 -30.26 -27.95 -9.33
N LYS A 5 -30.58 -27.02 -8.43
CA LYS A 5 -31.20 -25.75 -8.82
C LYS A 5 -30.14 -24.95 -9.63
N THR A 6 -30.32 -24.97 -10.94
CA THR A 6 -29.67 -24.00 -11.82
C THR A 6 -30.21 -22.62 -11.46
N GLU A 7 -29.42 -21.83 -10.77
CA GLU A 7 -29.69 -20.39 -10.64
C GLU A 7 -29.61 -19.76 -12.03
N THR A 8 -30.76 -19.35 -12.54
CA THR A 8 -30.86 -18.54 -13.76
C THR A 8 -30.02 -17.29 -13.55
N PRO A 9 -29.09 -16.94 -14.48
CA PRO A 9 -28.33 -15.70 -14.38
C PRO A 9 -29.33 -14.54 -14.37
N THR A 10 -29.33 -13.78 -13.27
CA THR A 10 -30.08 -12.54 -13.13
C THR A 10 -29.70 -11.62 -14.30
N PRO A 11 -30.66 -11.06 -15.06
CA PRO A 11 -30.33 -10.21 -16.19
C PRO A 11 -29.48 -9.05 -15.72
N LEU A 12 -28.34 -8.81 -16.39
CA LEU A 12 -27.48 -7.67 -16.22
C LEU A 12 -28.36 -6.41 -16.27
N ARG A 13 -28.69 -5.85 -15.11
CA ARG A 13 -29.36 -4.54 -15.01
C ARG A 13 -28.45 -3.54 -15.72
N ALA A 14 -29.05 -2.76 -16.60
CA ALA A 14 -28.41 -1.65 -17.29
C ALA A 14 -27.46 -0.91 -16.33
N THR A 15 -26.18 -0.78 -16.71
CA THR A 15 -25.15 -0.07 -15.94
C THR A 15 -25.69 1.32 -15.58
N ARG A 16 -26.10 1.47 -14.32
CA ARG A 16 -26.37 2.79 -13.77
C ARG A 16 -25.06 3.55 -13.88
N GLY A 17 -25.07 4.77 -14.45
CA GLY A 17 -23.86 5.53 -14.74
C GLY A 17 -22.99 5.74 -13.50
N ILE A 18 -21.72 6.15 -13.69
CA ILE A 18 -20.71 6.37 -12.65
C ILE A 18 -21.20 7.21 -11.46
N LEU A 19 -22.26 7.99 -11.62
CA LEU A 19 -22.87 8.83 -10.57
C LEU A 19 -23.95 8.09 -9.77
N ALA A 20 -24.27 6.83 -10.08
CA ALA A 20 -25.31 6.08 -9.37
C ALA A 20 -25.11 6.00 -7.86
N PRO A 21 -23.89 5.83 -7.30
CA PRO A 21 -23.67 5.82 -5.86
C PRO A 21 -24.08 7.12 -5.15
N LEU A 22 -24.15 8.26 -5.85
CA LEU A 22 -24.59 9.53 -5.27
C LEU A 22 -26.09 9.54 -4.91
N THR A 23 -26.87 8.59 -5.42
CA THR A 23 -28.28 8.40 -5.02
C THR A 23 -28.42 7.91 -3.57
N PHE A 24 -27.35 7.42 -2.96
CA PHE A 24 -27.29 7.06 -1.54
C PHE A 24 -26.85 8.29 -0.74
N PRO A 25 -27.77 8.96 0.01
CA PRO A 25 -27.50 10.27 0.62
C PRO A 25 -26.31 10.26 1.57
N LEU A 26 -26.13 9.15 2.29
CA LEU A 26 -25.04 9.02 3.25
C LEU A 26 -23.68 8.94 2.54
N PHE A 27 -23.57 8.16 1.46
CA PHE A 27 -22.37 8.08 0.64
C PHE A 27 -22.06 9.41 -0.04
N GLY A 28 -23.06 10.04 -0.66
CA GLY A 28 -22.89 11.34 -1.31
C GLY A 28 -22.42 12.43 -0.35
N THR A 29 -22.99 12.45 0.88
CA THR A 29 -22.56 13.40 1.92
C THR A 29 -21.14 13.09 2.40
N LEU A 30 -20.79 11.82 2.62
CA LEU A 30 -19.42 11.43 2.98
C LEU A 30 -18.44 11.86 1.89
N LEU A 31 -18.74 11.57 0.62
CA LEU A 31 -17.89 11.94 -0.51
C LEU A 31 -17.63 13.45 -0.54
N ALA A 32 -18.65 14.27 -0.33
CA ALA A 32 -18.53 15.74 -0.32
C ALA A 32 -17.67 16.24 0.85
N VAL A 33 -17.88 15.73 2.07
CA VAL A 33 -17.06 16.16 3.23
C VAL A 33 -15.65 15.60 3.17
N SER A 34 -15.43 14.39 2.64
CA SER A 34 -14.09 13.84 2.38
C SER A 34 -13.35 14.64 1.31
N PHE A 35 -14.04 15.13 0.28
CA PHE A 35 -13.47 16.04 -0.71
C PHE A 35 -12.96 17.33 -0.06
N ALA A 36 -13.79 17.95 0.78
CA ALA A 36 -13.39 19.15 1.52
C ALA A 36 -12.22 18.86 2.49
N SER A 37 -12.23 17.71 3.15
CA SER A 37 -11.14 17.27 4.04
C SER A 37 -9.84 17.00 3.28
N ASN A 38 -9.89 16.37 2.11
CA ASN A 38 -8.72 16.18 1.27
C ASN A 38 -8.13 17.52 0.79
N ILE A 39 -8.97 18.51 0.43
CA ILE A 39 -8.50 19.87 0.14
C ILE A 39 -7.84 20.47 1.39
N GLY A 40 -8.47 20.34 2.57
CA GLY A 40 -7.92 20.80 3.84
C GLY A 40 -6.53 20.21 4.15
N GLY A 41 -6.35 18.92 3.88
CA GLY A 41 -5.06 18.24 4.00
C GLY A 41 -3.97 18.90 3.12
N TRP A 42 -4.26 19.14 1.85
CA TRP A 42 -3.33 19.85 0.95
C TRP A 42 -3.06 21.30 1.37
N VAL A 43 -4.08 21.99 1.90
CA VAL A 43 -3.93 23.34 2.47
C VAL A 43 -2.97 23.30 3.64
N GLN A 44 -3.08 22.32 4.52
CA GLN A 44 -2.16 22.13 5.66
C GLN A 44 -0.75 21.80 5.19
N ASP A 45 -0.58 20.91 4.20
CA ASP A 45 0.73 20.50 3.68
C ASP A 45 1.50 21.71 3.09
N VAL A 46 0.80 22.54 2.30
CA VAL A 46 1.35 23.80 1.78
C VAL A 46 1.69 24.75 2.91
N GLY A 47 0.78 24.90 3.88
CA GLY A 47 0.96 25.77 5.04
C GLY A 47 2.16 25.37 5.90
N SER A 48 2.29 24.08 6.21
CA SER A 48 3.39 23.54 7.01
C SER A 48 4.74 23.70 6.31
N SER A 49 4.79 23.31 5.03
CA SER A 49 6.00 23.42 4.22
C SER A 49 6.45 24.88 4.07
N TRP A 50 5.50 25.79 3.78
CA TRP A 50 5.79 27.20 3.61
C TRP A 50 6.18 27.89 4.94
N LEU A 51 5.48 27.60 6.03
CA LEU A 51 5.78 28.16 7.36
C LEU A 51 7.18 27.74 7.81
N MET A 52 7.59 26.50 7.58
CA MET A 52 8.93 26.04 7.95
C MET A 52 10.02 26.83 7.22
N THR A 53 9.82 27.24 5.96
CA THR A 53 10.79 28.08 5.25
C THR A 53 10.97 29.46 5.89
N SER A 54 9.98 29.93 6.68
CA SER A 54 10.06 31.19 7.43
C SER A 54 10.68 31.01 8.81
N LEU A 55 10.34 29.90 9.51
CA LEU A 55 10.80 29.63 10.85
C LEU A 55 12.26 29.14 10.90
N ALA A 56 12.65 28.33 9.94
CA ALA A 56 13.97 27.76 9.82
C ALA A 56 14.32 27.53 8.33
N PRO A 57 14.95 28.51 7.65
CA PRO A 57 15.24 28.44 6.22
C PRO A 57 16.43 27.50 5.91
N SER A 58 16.41 26.31 6.48
CA SER A 58 17.38 25.23 6.25
C SER A 58 16.74 24.12 5.43
N PRO A 59 17.38 23.63 4.35
CA PRO A 59 16.85 22.51 3.57
C PRO A 59 16.52 21.29 4.44
N LEU A 60 17.33 20.98 5.44
CA LEU A 60 17.08 19.87 6.36
C LEU A 60 15.80 20.10 7.17
N MET A 61 15.57 21.27 7.75
CA MET A 61 14.37 21.54 8.54
C MET A 61 13.10 21.51 7.70
N VAL A 62 13.16 22.06 6.49
CA VAL A 62 12.03 22.02 5.56
C VAL A 62 11.72 20.58 5.13
N SER A 63 12.75 19.77 4.86
CA SER A 63 12.58 18.37 4.48
C SER A 63 12.00 17.50 5.61
N LEU A 64 12.27 17.84 6.88
CA LEU A 64 11.73 17.14 8.04
C LEU A 64 10.21 17.26 8.14
N ILE A 65 9.55 18.25 7.51
CA ILE A 65 8.09 18.32 7.42
C ILE A 65 7.54 17.08 6.69
N GLN A 66 8.15 16.73 5.56
CA GLN A 66 7.75 15.53 4.80
C GLN A 66 8.02 14.25 5.59
N THR A 67 9.15 14.21 6.30
CA THR A 67 9.47 13.10 7.19
C THR A 67 8.43 12.99 8.31
N ALA A 68 8.09 14.09 8.97
CA ALA A 68 7.10 14.10 10.05
C ALA A 68 5.72 13.63 9.58
N GLY A 69 5.29 14.00 8.37
CA GLY A 69 4.02 13.55 7.80
C GLY A 69 4.00 12.06 7.39
N ASN A 70 5.11 11.55 6.84
CA ASN A 70 5.17 10.19 6.29
C ASN A 70 5.64 9.13 7.29
N LEU A 71 6.45 9.49 8.28
CA LEU A 71 7.00 8.56 9.27
C LEU A 71 5.93 7.80 10.07
N PRO A 72 4.80 8.42 10.49
CA PRO A 72 3.73 7.67 11.16
C PRO A 72 3.15 6.53 10.31
N TYR A 73 3.01 6.71 9.00
CA TYR A 73 2.56 5.64 8.11
C TYR A 73 3.55 4.47 8.10
N PHE A 74 4.85 4.77 8.13
CA PHE A 74 5.88 3.75 8.21
C PHE A 74 5.84 3.01 9.56
N LEU A 75 5.70 3.71 10.67
CA LEU A 75 5.71 3.12 12.01
C LEU A 75 4.41 2.40 12.34
N LEU A 76 3.26 2.96 11.96
CA LEU A 76 1.94 2.51 12.40
C LEU A 76 1.13 1.79 11.31
N GLY A 77 1.54 1.81 10.04
CA GLY A 77 0.75 1.31 8.92
C GLY A 77 0.28 -0.14 9.07
N LEU A 78 1.15 -1.04 9.58
CA LEU A 78 0.77 -2.43 9.85
C LEU A 78 -0.20 -2.55 11.04
N LEU A 79 0.00 -1.76 12.08
CA LEU A 79 -0.90 -1.71 13.23
C LEU A 79 -2.26 -1.12 12.84
N ALA A 80 -2.26 -0.05 12.05
CA ALA A 80 -3.47 0.59 11.55
C ALA A 80 -4.31 -0.36 10.68
N GLY A 81 -3.68 -1.09 9.76
CA GLY A 81 -4.36 -2.10 8.95
C GLY A 81 -5.02 -3.20 9.80
N THR A 82 -4.30 -3.71 10.80
CA THR A 82 -4.85 -4.74 11.69
C THR A 82 -5.92 -4.21 12.63
N LEU A 83 -5.81 -2.97 13.10
CA LEU A 83 -6.85 -2.31 13.89
C LEU A 83 -8.13 -2.10 13.06
N ALA A 84 -8.01 -1.72 11.78
CA ALA A 84 -9.15 -1.58 10.87
C ALA A 84 -9.88 -2.91 10.59
N ASP A 85 -9.20 -4.05 10.72
CA ASP A 85 -9.78 -5.39 10.57
C ASP A 85 -10.51 -5.87 11.84
N ILE A 86 -10.00 -5.51 13.03
CA ILE A 86 -10.48 -6.04 14.33
C ILE A 86 -11.43 -5.07 15.02
N ALA A 87 -11.13 -3.77 14.99
CA ALA A 87 -11.90 -2.75 15.67
C ALA A 87 -13.15 -2.33 14.88
N ASP A 88 -14.08 -1.67 15.55
CA ASP A 88 -15.18 -0.98 14.88
C ASP A 88 -14.62 0.16 14.03
N ARG A 89 -14.69 0.00 12.70
CA ARG A 89 -14.16 0.94 11.70
C ARG A 89 -14.70 2.36 11.88
N ARG A 90 -15.98 2.50 12.20
CA ARG A 90 -16.63 3.79 12.48
C ARG A 90 -15.98 4.47 13.71
N ARG A 91 -15.81 3.73 14.80
CA ARG A 91 -15.17 4.27 16.01
C ARG A 91 -13.72 4.64 15.76
N LEU A 92 -12.98 3.79 15.08
CA LEU A 92 -11.57 4.05 14.71
C LEU A 92 -11.44 5.34 13.90
N LEU A 93 -12.31 5.53 12.89
CA LEU A 93 -12.32 6.74 12.08
C LEU A 93 -12.68 7.98 12.89
N ILE A 94 -13.69 7.92 13.76
CA ILE A 94 -14.05 9.05 14.62
C ILE A 94 -12.86 9.43 15.53
N ILE A 95 -12.19 8.45 16.13
CA ILE A 95 -11.01 8.70 16.98
C ILE A 95 -9.89 9.35 16.16
N ALA A 96 -9.58 8.84 14.96
CA ALA A 96 -8.56 9.40 14.09
C ALA A 96 -8.88 10.83 13.66
N GLN A 97 -10.14 11.09 13.28
CA GLN A 97 -10.60 12.43 12.87
C GLN A 97 -10.59 13.44 14.03
N VAL A 98 -11.01 13.04 15.23
CA VAL A 98 -10.92 13.91 16.42
C VAL A 98 -9.46 14.19 16.78
N TRP A 99 -8.60 13.19 16.69
CA TRP A 99 -7.17 13.36 16.92
C TRP A 99 -6.55 14.37 15.94
N MET A 100 -6.87 14.27 14.64
CA MET A 100 -6.40 15.20 13.63
C MET A 100 -7.00 16.60 13.82
N LEU A 101 -8.28 16.69 14.15
CA LEU A 101 -8.95 17.96 14.47
C LEU A 101 -8.23 18.69 15.61
N VAL A 102 -7.95 18.00 16.71
CA VAL A 102 -7.28 18.58 17.88
C VAL A 102 -5.84 18.98 17.51
N SER A 103 -5.10 18.12 16.81
CA SER A 103 -3.70 18.39 16.45
C SER A 103 -3.59 19.56 15.47
N ALA A 104 -4.40 19.58 14.41
CA ALA A 104 -4.40 20.68 13.43
C ALA A 104 -4.96 21.98 14.03
N GLY A 105 -6.01 21.88 14.84
CA GLY A 105 -6.61 23.03 15.53
C GLY A 105 -5.64 23.68 16.50
N LEU A 106 -4.96 22.88 17.32
CA LEU A 106 -3.93 23.38 18.25
C LEU A 106 -2.77 24.04 17.48
N LEU A 107 -2.28 23.40 16.41
CA LEU A 107 -1.26 24.00 15.56
C LEU A 107 -1.71 25.35 14.98
N GLY A 108 -2.96 25.43 14.49
CA GLY A 108 -3.55 26.64 13.95
C GLY A 108 -3.59 27.77 14.99
N VAL A 109 -4.08 27.48 16.20
CA VAL A 109 -4.14 28.44 17.31
C VAL A 109 -2.74 28.91 17.69
N LEU A 110 -1.79 27.98 17.91
CA LEU A 110 -0.40 28.35 18.26
C LEU A 110 0.24 29.22 17.17
N THR A 111 -0.07 28.96 15.90
CA THR A 111 0.47 29.74 14.78
C THR A 111 -0.12 31.14 14.72
N LEU A 112 -1.42 31.32 14.98
CA LEU A 112 -2.06 32.65 15.05
C LEU A 112 -1.49 33.53 16.17
N PHE A 113 -1.13 32.92 17.31
CA PHE A 113 -0.49 33.62 18.42
C PHE A 113 1.03 33.74 18.27
N HIS A 114 1.61 33.36 17.12
CA HIS A 114 3.06 33.39 16.87
C HIS A 114 3.90 32.55 17.85
N LEU A 115 3.30 31.53 18.47
CA LEU A 115 3.97 30.63 19.42
C LEU A 115 4.58 29.38 18.73
N THR A 116 4.38 29.21 17.44
CA THR A 116 4.88 28.05 16.69
C THR A 116 6.38 28.15 16.47
N THR A 117 7.11 27.19 17.04
CA THR A 117 8.53 26.97 16.75
C THR A 117 8.69 25.89 15.69
N PRO A 118 9.88 25.74 15.03
CA PRO A 118 10.12 24.64 14.10
C PRO A 118 9.82 23.26 14.68
N TRP A 119 10.15 23.02 15.94
CA TRP A 119 9.92 21.75 16.62
C TRP A 119 8.44 21.49 16.95
N ILE A 120 7.70 22.53 17.32
CA ILE A 120 6.24 22.44 17.50
C ILE A 120 5.58 22.10 16.16
N LEU A 121 5.98 22.75 15.07
CA LEU A 121 5.46 22.47 13.74
C LEU A 121 5.72 21.02 13.32
N LEU A 122 6.95 20.52 13.52
CA LEU A 122 7.30 19.12 13.24
C LEU A 122 6.49 18.15 14.11
N GLY A 123 6.42 18.40 15.41
CA GLY A 123 5.67 17.55 16.35
C GLY A 123 4.17 17.48 16.01
N MET A 124 3.54 18.62 15.71
CA MET A 124 2.13 18.67 15.34
C MET A 124 1.87 18.04 13.97
N SER A 125 2.76 18.23 12.99
CA SER A 125 2.68 17.55 11.70
C SER A 125 2.80 16.02 11.85
N PHE A 126 3.66 15.55 12.74
CA PHE A 126 3.77 14.13 13.09
C PHE A 126 2.46 13.61 13.73
N LEU A 127 1.88 14.36 14.67
CA LEU A 127 0.61 13.96 15.31
C LEU A 127 -0.55 13.91 14.31
N VAL A 128 -0.65 14.86 13.37
CA VAL A 128 -1.62 14.78 12.28
C VAL A 128 -1.37 13.54 11.41
N GLY A 129 -0.10 13.26 11.09
CA GLY A 129 0.30 12.06 10.36
C GLY A 129 -0.08 10.75 11.07
N VAL A 130 -0.04 10.70 12.42
CA VAL A 130 -0.52 9.55 13.22
C VAL A 130 -2.02 9.31 12.97
N GLY A 131 -2.82 10.37 13.01
CA GLY A 131 -4.27 10.27 12.72
C GLY A 131 -4.52 9.78 11.30
N ALA A 132 -3.84 10.36 10.32
CA ALA A 132 -3.97 9.98 8.91
C ALA A 132 -3.50 8.53 8.63
N ALA A 133 -2.48 8.04 9.33
CA ALA A 133 -2.04 6.64 9.22
C ALA A 133 -3.11 5.66 9.75
N LEU A 134 -3.85 6.03 10.80
CA LEU A 134 -4.97 5.22 11.33
C LEU A 134 -6.22 5.30 10.45
N GLU A 135 -6.48 6.46 9.83
CA GLU A 135 -7.63 6.71 8.97
C GLU A 135 -7.59 5.90 7.68
N GLY A 136 -6.46 5.89 6.97
CA GLY A 136 -6.36 5.39 5.59
C GLY A 136 -6.92 3.98 5.36
N PRO A 137 -6.52 2.94 6.12
CA PRO A 137 -7.08 1.60 5.97
C PRO A 137 -8.58 1.52 6.32
N ALA A 138 -9.01 2.25 7.35
CA ALA A 138 -10.39 2.26 7.81
C ALA A 138 -11.32 2.96 6.80
N GLU A 139 -10.91 4.08 6.20
CA GLU A 139 -11.64 4.80 5.17
C GLU A 139 -11.87 3.93 3.93
N GLN A 140 -10.82 3.26 3.44
CA GLN A 140 -10.95 2.35 2.30
C GLN A 140 -11.94 1.21 2.57
N ALA A 141 -12.02 0.77 3.82
CA ALA A 141 -12.86 -0.35 4.21
C ALA A 141 -14.34 0.02 4.42
N ILE A 142 -14.70 1.30 4.64
CA ILE A 142 -16.11 1.69 4.87
C ILE A 142 -16.87 1.99 3.58
N VAL A 143 -16.19 2.39 2.49
CA VAL A 143 -16.84 2.71 1.20
C VAL A 143 -17.76 1.57 0.73
N PRO A 144 -17.31 0.30 0.70
CA PRO A 144 -18.16 -0.82 0.33
C PRO A 144 -19.31 -1.12 1.32
N GLU A 145 -19.25 -0.59 2.54
CA GLU A 145 -20.33 -0.78 3.54
C GLU A 145 -21.48 0.25 3.39
N MET A 146 -21.28 1.31 2.58
CA MET A 146 -22.23 2.41 2.42
C MET A 146 -23.09 2.32 1.16
N VAL A 147 -22.73 1.44 0.24
CA VAL A 147 -23.45 1.24 -1.03
C VAL A 147 -23.71 -0.24 -1.26
N PRO A 148 -24.74 -0.62 -2.05
CA PRO A 148 -24.96 -2.01 -2.47
C PRO A 148 -23.74 -2.54 -3.23
N ARG A 149 -23.56 -3.88 -3.20
CA ARG A 149 -22.39 -4.55 -3.82
C ARG A 149 -22.22 -4.23 -5.30
N GLU A 150 -23.31 -4.04 -6.00
CA GLU A 150 -23.36 -3.71 -7.42
C GLU A 150 -22.80 -2.31 -7.73
N GLU A 151 -22.85 -1.38 -6.78
CA GLU A 151 -22.43 0.01 -6.93
C GLU A 151 -21.02 0.27 -6.33
N VAL A 152 -20.39 -0.75 -5.72
CA VAL A 152 -19.07 -0.60 -5.08
C VAL A 152 -17.97 -0.16 -6.07
N PRO A 153 -17.88 -0.71 -7.30
CA PRO A 153 -16.87 -0.26 -8.25
C PRO A 153 -16.97 1.23 -8.58
N GLU A 154 -18.20 1.73 -8.79
CA GLU A 154 -18.48 3.13 -9.10
C GLU A 154 -18.21 4.04 -7.88
N ALA A 155 -18.55 3.58 -6.67
CA ALA A 155 -18.25 4.31 -5.43
C ALA A 155 -16.75 4.47 -5.20
N VAL A 156 -15.96 3.40 -5.43
CA VAL A 156 -14.49 3.44 -5.35
C VAL A 156 -13.91 4.36 -6.43
N ALA A 157 -14.48 4.34 -7.65
CA ALA A 157 -14.05 5.23 -8.73
C ALA A 157 -14.31 6.70 -8.38
N LEU A 158 -15.49 7.03 -7.83
CA LEU A 158 -15.81 8.38 -7.37
C LEU A 158 -14.90 8.84 -6.24
N ASN A 159 -14.60 7.97 -5.26
CA ASN A 159 -13.68 8.28 -4.17
C ASN A 159 -12.27 8.56 -4.69
N SER A 160 -11.80 7.78 -5.67
CA SER A 160 -10.50 8.02 -6.31
C SER A 160 -10.49 9.32 -7.12
N MET A 161 -11.58 9.63 -7.81
CA MET A 161 -11.71 10.84 -8.63
C MET A 161 -11.68 12.10 -7.74
N GLN A 162 -12.47 12.14 -6.64
CA GLN A 162 -12.48 13.28 -5.72
C GLN A 162 -11.10 13.52 -5.09
N PHE A 163 -10.39 12.46 -4.69
CA PHE A 163 -9.04 12.57 -4.16
C PHE A 163 -8.05 13.19 -5.17
N ASN A 164 -8.12 12.79 -6.45
CA ASN A 164 -7.26 13.34 -7.49
C ASN A 164 -7.60 14.80 -7.84
N ILE A 165 -8.89 15.16 -7.81
CA ILE A 165 -9.30 16.55 -8.00
C ILE A 165 -8.80 17.42 -6.84
N ALA A 166 -8.98 16.94 -5.58
CA ALA A 166 -8.46 17.64 -4.41
C ALA A 166 -6.95 17.85 -4.47
N ARG A 167 -6.19 16.86 -4.95
CA ARG A 167 -4.74 16.96 -5.18
C ARG A 167 -4.38 18.05 -6.20
N GLY A 168 -5.21 18.23 -7.25
CA GLY A 168 -4.95 19.23 -8.28
C GLY A 168 -5.23 20.67 -7.82
N ILE A 169 -6.34 20.88 -7.10
CA ILE A 169 -6.78 22.25 -6.73
C ILE A 169 -6.39 22.64 -5.30
N GLY A 170 -6.25 21.66 -4.39
CA GLY A 170 -5.99 21.89 -2.97
C GLY A 170 -4.74 22.73 -2.70
N PRO A 171 -3.58 22.42 -3.32
CA PRO A 171 -2.37 23.21 -3.13
C PRO A 171 -2.49 24.66 -3.55
N ALA A 172 -3.19 24.95 -4.66
CA ALA A 172 -3.42 26.33 -5.11
C ALA A 172 -4.31 27.11 -4.12
N ILE A 173 -5.37 26.46 -3.62
CA ILE A 173 -6.22 27.03 -2.56
C ILE A 173 -5.39 27.24 -1.29
N GLY A 174 -4.55 26.28 -0.92
CA GLY A 174 -3.66 26.35 0.23
C GLY A 174 -2.68 27.51 0.13
N GLY A 175 -2.02 27.66 -1.02
CA GLY A 175 -1.12 28.77 -1.29
C GLY A 175 -1.80 30.14 -1.16
N LEU A 176 -3.02 30.25 -1.72
CA LEU A 176 -3.83 31.47 -1.61
C LEU A 176 -4.20 31.78 -0.15
N ILE A 177 -4.70 30.79 0.60
CA ILE A 177 -5.06 30.96 2.03
C ILE A 177 -3.84 31.40 2.83
N VAL A 178 -2.71 30.74 2.62
CA VAL A 178 -1.45 31.06 3.33
C VAL A 178 -0.95 32.45 2.99
N SER A 179 -1.05 32.87 1.72
CA SER A 179 -0.60 34.17 1.27
C SER A 179 -1.46 35.33 1.83
N VAL A 180 -2.80 35.13 1.89
CA VAL A 180 -3.74 36.19 2.29
C VAL A 180 -3.94 36.23 3.80
N TRP A 181 -4.09 35.05 4.45
CA TRP A 181 -4.47 34.96 5.87
C TRP A 181 -3.42 34.28 6.75
N GLY A 182 -2.33 33.78 6.16
CA GLY A 182 -1.25 33.11 6.87
C GLY A 182 -1.50 31.63 7.13
N ALA A 183 -0.43 30.93 7.55
CA ALA A 183 -0.45 29.48 7.78
C ALA A 183 -1.40 29.05 8.92
N GLY A 184 -1.57 29.90 9.95
CA GLY A 184 -2.48 29.61 11.07
C GLY A 184 -3.93 29.38 10.60
N VAL A 185 -4.43 30.22 9.69
CA VAL A 185 -5.77 30.06 9.10
C VAL A 185 -5.83 28.82 8.23
N ALA A 186 -4.77 28.49 7.50
CA ALA A 186 -4.70 27.25 6.71
C ALA A 186 -4.88 26.01 7.60
N PHE A 187 -4.21 25.96 8.75
CA PHE A 187 -4.35 24.85 9.72
C PHE A 187 -5.74 24.76 10.33
N LEU A 188 -6.35 25.91 10.68
CA LEU A 188 -7.73 25.95 11.19
C LEU A 188 -8.74 25.54 10.11
N THR A 189 -8.52 25.89 8.85
CA THR A 189 -9.35 25.46 7.73
C THR A 189 -9.33 23.92 7.60
N ASN A 190 -8.15 23.32 7.70
CA ASN A 190 -8.05 21.85 7.72
C ASN A 190 -8.72 21.26 8.96
N ALA A 191 -8.51 21.83 10.15
CA ALA A 191 -9.18 21.38 11.37
C ALA A 191 -10.72 21.41 11.22
N ALA A 192 -11.26 22.49 10.66
CA ALA A 192 -12.70 22.63 10.42
C ALA A 192 -13.23 21.56 9.45
N SER A 193 -12.46 21.13 8.46
CA SER A 193 -12.88 20.11 7.50
C SER A 193 -13.16 18.75 8.17
N PHE A 194 -12.41 18.38 9.21
CA PHE A 194 -12.62 17.15 9.97
C PHE A 194 -13.98 17.11 10.70
N VAL A 195 -14.51 18.27 11.10
CA VAL A 195 -15.84 18.35 11.77
C VAL A 195 -16.94 17.82 10.86
N GLY A 196 -16.85 18.10 9.55
CA GLY A 196 -17.82 17.58 8.56
C GLY A 196 -17.80 16.06 8.51
N VAL A 197 -16.62 15.47 8.43
CA VAL A 197 -16.44 14.00 8.38
C VAL A 197 -16.94 13.35 9.67
N ILE A 198 -16.58 13.91 10.84
CA ILE A 198 -17.06 13.44 12.15
C ILE A 198 -18.60 13.49 12.19
N GLY A 199 -19.22 14.58 11.72
CA GLY A 199 -20.68 14.74 11.70
C GLY A 199 -21.40 13.65 10.88
N VAL A 200 -20.84 13.28 9.73
CA VAL A 200 -21.38 12.19 8.89
C VAL A 200 -21.20 10.84 9.58
N LEU A 201 -20.01 10.57 10.11
CA LEU A 201 -19.71 9.31 10.81
C LEU A 201 -20.57 9.14 12.07
N LEU A 202 -20.91 10.20 12.79
CA LEU A 202 -21.81 10.13 13.95
C LEU A 202 -23.25 9.80 13.54
N ARG A 203 -23.71 10.22 12.37
CA ARG A 203 -25.04 9.90 11.84
C ARG A 203 -25.12 8.50 11.24
N TRP A 204 -24.00 7.95 10.78
CA TRP A 204 -23.94 6.62 10.17
C TRP A 204 -24.16 5.53 11.23
N ARG A 205 -25.18 4.71 11.04
CA ARG A 205 -25.46 3.51 11.85
C ARG A 205 -24.92 2.30 11.10
N ARG A 206 -23.82 1.76 11.57
CA ARG A 206 -23.22 0.56 10.99
C ARG A 206 -24.00 -0.68 11.35
N GLU A 207 -24.44 -1.47 10.35
CA GLU A 207 -24.92 -2.82 10.55
C GLU A 207 -23.73 -3.75 10.75
N SER A 208 -23.60 -4.29 11.96
CA SER A 208 -22.49 -5.18 12.30
C SER A 208 -22.69 -6.55 11.64
N HIS A 209 -21.94 -6.85 10.60
CA HIS A 209 -21.84 -8.21 10.07
C HIS A 209 -20.91 -9.01 10.99
N LYS A 210 -21.45 -9.93 11.76
CA LYS A 210 -20.67 -10.87 12.56
C LYS A 210 -19.96 -11.84 11.61
N SER A 211 -18.65 -11.79 11.55
CA SER A 211 -17.84 -12.83 10.89
C SER A 211 -18.05 -14.16 11.61
N LEU A 212 -18.31 -15.22 10.85
CA LEU A 212 -18.48 -16.59 11.37
C LEU A 212 -17.17 -17.22 11.85
N LEU A 213 -16.03 -16.68 11.46
CA LEU A 213 -14.72 -17.18 11.85
C LEU A 213 -14.09 -16.25 12.92
N PRO A 214 -13.41 -16.83 13.94
CA PRO A 214 -12.66 -16.03 14.90
C PRO A 214 -11.64 -15.14 14.18
N ALA A 215 -11.54 -13.87 14.58
CA ALA A 215 -10.56 -12.94 14.03
C ALA A 215 -9.15 -13.53 14.19
N GLU A 216 -8.36 -13.50 13.13
CA GLU A 216 -6.96 -13.92 13.17
C GLU A 216 -6.20 -13.01 14.14
N ARG A 217 -5.34 -13.59 15.00
CA ARG A 217 -4.54 -12.79 15.95
C ARG A 217 -3.70 -11.77 15.16
N VAL A 218 -3.66 -10.53 15.62
CA VAL A 218 -2.93 -9.40 14.97
C VAL A 218 -1.52 -9.80 14.55
N TYR A 219 -0.79 -10.43 15.48
CA TYR A 219 0.60 -10.88 15.24
C TYR A 219 0.69 -11.94 14.15
N GLY A 220 -0.24 -12.90 14.13
CA GLY A 220 -0.30 -13.95 13.08
C GLY A 220 -0.53 -13.35 11.69
N GLY A 221 -1.42 -12.36 11.61
CA GLY A 221 -1.71 -11.66 10.36
C GLY A 221 -0.52 -10.88 9.80
N ILE A 222 0.17 -10.11 10.64
CA ILE A 222 1.38 -9.38 10.26
C ILE A 222 2.45 -10.34 9.76
N ARG A 223 2.69 -11.43 10.49
CA ARG A 223 3.68 -12.45 10.14
C ARG A 223 3.34 -13.14 8.81
N ALA A 224 2.07 -13.44 8.58
CA ALA A 224 1.61 -14.03 7.31
C ALA A 224 1.84 -13.08 6.13
N GLY A 225 1.53 -11.79 6.28
CA GLY A 225 1.81 -10.75 5.27
C GLY A 225 3.31 -10.60 4.96
N MET A 226 4.15 -10.52 5.99
CA MET A 226 5.61 -10.44 5.82
C MET A 226 6.20 -11.71 5.18
N ARG A 227 5.70 -12.88 5.58
CA ARG A 227 6.10 -14.17 5.00
C ARG A 227 5.73 -14.22 3.52
N TYR A 228 4.50 -13.85 3.17
CA TYR A 228 4.08 -13.76 1.78
C TYR A 228 4.96 -12.81 0.96
N ALA A 229 5.23 -11.62 1.48
CA ALA A 229 6.10 -10.64 0.84
C ALA A 229 7.53 -11.16 0.60
N ARG A 230 8.07 -11.92 1.56
CA ARG A 230 9.42 -12.50 1.47
C ARG A 230 9.53 -13.58 0.39
N TYR A 231 8.51 -14.43 0.26
CA TYR A 231 8.54 -15.60 -0.64
C TYR A 231 7.78 -15.38 -1.96
N SER A 232 7.12 -14.24 -2.16
CA SER A 232 6.55 -13.83 -3.45
C SER A 232 7.52 -12.95 -4.23
N PRO A 233 8.06 -13.40 -5.36
CA PRO A 233 8.99 -12.60 -6.17
C PRO A 233 8.38 -11.27 -6.62
N VAL A 234 7.11 -11.28 -7.03
CA VAL A 234 6.38 -10.09 -7.49
C VAL A 234 6.23 -9.06 -6.38
N ILE A 235 5.77 -9.49 -5.20
CA ILE A 235 5.57 -8.56 -4.08
C ILE A 235 6.90 -8.00 -3.61
N ARG A 236 7.95 -8.82 -3.52
CA ARG A 236 9.30 -8.35 -3.20
C ARG A 236 9.78 -7.30 -4.21
N ALA A 237 9.54 -7.52 -5.52
CA ALA A 237 9.88 -6.56 -6.56
C ALA A 237 9.12 -5.23 -6.35
N VAL A 238 7.82 -5.28 -6.10
CA VAL A 238 7.02 -4.09 -5.81
C VAL A 238 7.53 -3.35 -4.57
N LEU A 239 7.82 -4.06 -3.47
CA LEU A 239 8.28 -3.42 -2.21
C LEU A 239 9.63 -2.74 -2.38
N VAL A 240 10.60 -3.41 -2.99
CA VAL A 240 11.95 -2.84 -3.23
C VAL A 240 11.85 -1.62 -4.15
N ARG A 241 11.15 -1.75 -5.27
CA ARG A 241 11.03 -0.67 -6.26
C ARG A 241 10.24 0.52 -5.72
N SER A 242 9.18 0.31 -4.94
CA SER A 242 8.40 1.40 -4.33
C SER A 242 9.20 2.15 -3.27
N PHE A 243 9.98 1.43 -2.44
CA PHE A 243 10.87 2.07 -1.48
C PHE A 243 11.90 2.98 -2.16
N LEU A 244 12.60 2.45 -3.17
CA LEU A 244 13.62 3.20 -3.90
C LEU A 244 13.04 4.36 -4.72
N PHE A 245 11.85 4.18 -5.30
CA PHE A 245 11.15 5.25 -5.98
C PHE A 245 10.73 6.36 -5.00
N GLY A 246 10.14 6.01 -3.86
CA GLY A 246 9.81 6.96 -2.79
C GLY A 246 11.05 7.71 -2.31
N LEU A 247 12.17 6.99 -2.08
CA LEU A 247 13.43 7.57 -1.66
C LEU A 247 13.94 8.61 -2.68
N GLY A 248 13.97 8.27 -3.98
CA GLY A 248 14.44 9.20 -5.00
C GLY A 248 13.51 10.40 -5.20
N THR A 249 12.20 10.18 -5.25
CA THR A 249 11.22 11.23 -5.53
C THR A 249 11.04 12.21 -4.36
N SER A 250 11.37 11.81 -3.14
CA SER A 250 11.27 12.68 -1.96
C SER A 250 12.18 13.92 -2.03
N ALA A 251 13.23 13.91 -2.86
CA ALA A 251 14.11 15.06 -3.05
C ALA A 251 13.32 16.30 -3.49
N MET A 252 12.42 16.16 -4.48
CA MET A 252 11.58 17.26 -4.92
C MET A 252 10.76 17.83 -3.75
N TRP A 253 10.03 16.99 -3.04
CA TRP A 253 9.18 17.41 -1.93
C TRP A 253 9.97 18.04 -0.79
N ALA A 254 11.18 17.54 -0.54
CA ALA A 254 12.06 18.03 0.54
C ALA A 254 12.55 19.47 0.30
N VAL A 255 12.85 19.82 -0.96
CA VAL A 255 13.53 21.10 -1.23
C VAL A 255 12.68 22.10 -2.02
N LEU A 256 11.58 21.68 -2.66
CA LEU A 256 10.75 22.53 -3.52
C LEU A 256 10.21 23.80 -2.82
N PRO A 257 9.74 23.74 -1.54
CA PRO A 257 9.25 24.95 -0.87
C PRO A 257 10.35 25.99 -0.70
N LEU A 258 11.56 25.53 -0.36
CA LEU A 258 12.70 26.42 -0.14
C LEU A 258 13.25 26.96 -1.47
N ALA A 259 13.33 26.14 -2.50
CA ALA A 259 13.70 26.56 -3.85
C ALA A 259 12.73 27.63 -4.37
N ALA A 260 11.43 27.42 -4.25
CA ALA A 260 10.40 28.38 -4.65
C ALA A 260 10.59 29.73 -3.97
N ARG A 261 10.92 29.74 -2.66
CA ARG A 261 11.10 30.96 -1.89
C ARG A 261 12.43 31.66 -2.16
N ILE A 262 13.54 30.93 -2.14
CA ILE A 262 14.90 31.53 -2.17
C ILE A 262 15.40 31.72 -3.60
N GLU A 263 15.22 30.73 -4.48
CA GLU A 263 15.78 30.78 -5.84
C GLU A 263 14.84 31.49 -6.82
N PHE A 264 13.52 31.31 -6.65
CA PHE A 264 12.52 31.87 -7.55
C PHE A 264 11.76 33.06 -6.97
N HIS A 265 12.02 33.45 -5.74
CA HIS A 265 11.42 34.59 -5.04
C HIS A 265 9.87 34.61 -5.14
N THR A 266 9.24 33.43 -5.16
CA THR A 266 7.79 33.33 -5.18
C THR A 266 7.22 33.48 -3.76
N ASP A 267 5.94 33.85 -3.69
CA ASP A 267 5.15 33.84 -2.45
C ASP A 267 4.51 32.44 -2.21
N ALA A 268 3.70 32.33 -1.17
CA ALA A 268 2.97 31.09 -0.87
C ALA A 268 2.00 30.70 -1.99
N THR A 269 1.39 31.67 -2.68
CA THR A 269 0.51 31.42 -3.82
C THR A 269 1.29 30.79 -4.97
N GLY A 270 2.46 31.36 -5.31
CA GLY A 270 3.34 30.83 -6.34
C GLY A 270 3.80 29.39 -6.04
N TYR A 271 4.16 29.10 -4.80
CA TYR A 271 4.45 27.74 -4.37
C TYR A 271 3.22 26.81 -4.51
N GLY A 272 2.05 27.26 -4.07
CA GLY A 272 0.79 26.52 -4.23
C GLY A 272 0.48 26.18 -5.69
N VAL A 273 0.72 27.13 -6.60
CA VAL A 273 0.56 26.92 -8.07
C VAL A 273 1.56 25.88 -8.59
N ILE A 274 2.83 25.94 -8.17
CA ILE A 274 3.85 24.95 -8.55
C ILE A 274 3.39 23.54 -8.16
N VAL A 275 2.88 23.36 -6.94
CA VAL A 275 2.38 22.07 -6.44
C VAL A 275 1.07 21.68 -7.14
N ALA A 276 0.20 22.64 -7.52
CA ALA A 276 -1.01 22.36 -8.28
C ALA A 276 -0.70 21.78 -9.67
N PHE A 277 0.36 22.24 -10.35
CA PHE A 277 0.80 21.64 -11.61
C PHE A 277 1.20 20.16 -11.46
N PHE A 278 1.78 19.76 -10.33
CA PHE A 278 1.98 18.35 -10.03
C PHE A 278 0.64 17.59 -9.98
N GLY A 279 -0.37 18.14 -9.30
CA GLY A 279 -1.70 17.54 -9.25
C GLY A 279 -2.37 17.43 -10.62
N ILE A 280 -2.24 18.47 -11.46
CA ILE A 280 -2.76 18.47 -12.85
C ILE A 280 -2.07 17.39 -13.68
N GLY A 281 -0.75 17.28 -13.59
CA GLY A 281 0.01 16.23 -14.28
C GLY A 281 -0.40 14.82 -13.83
N ALA A 282 -0.61 14.63 -12.52
CA ALA A 282 -1.12 13.39 -11.95
C ALA A 282 -2.50 13.01 -12.50
N ALA A 283 -3.42 13.97 -12.58
CA ALA A 283 -4.75 13.78 -13.14
C ALA A 283 -4.70 13.46 -14.65
N ALA A 284 -3.92 14.22 -15.42
CA ALA A 284 -3.74 14.00 -16.87
C ALA A 284 -3.22 12.58 -17.16
N CYS A 285 -2.23 12.11 -16.40
CA CYS A 285 -1.75 10.74 -16.52
C CYS A 285 -2.84 9.72 -16.16
N GLY A 286 -3.61 9.97 -15.10
CA GLY A 286 -4.71 9.09 -14.68
C GLY A 286 -5.72 8.83 -15.80
N PHE A 287 -6.11 9.86 -16.56
CA PHE A 287 -7.01 9.73 -17.72
C PHE A 287 -6.36 8.98 -18.90
N GLY A 288 -5.05 9.13 -19.11
CA GLY A 288 -4.32 8.49 -20.21
C GLY A 288 -3.82 7.07 -19.90
N LEU A 289 -3.83 6.66 -18.63
CA LEU A 289 -3.13 5.48 -18.17
C LEU A 289 -3.70 4.16 -18.74
N SER A 290 -5.01 4.09 -18.98
CA SER A 290 -5.65 2.92 -19.61
C SER A 290 -5.11 2.68 -21.02
N ARG A 291 -4.91 3.75 -21.82
CA ARG A 291 -4.33 3.66 -23.16
C ARG A 291 -2.84 3.27 -23.09
N LEU A 292 -2.11 3.86 -22.15
CA LEU A 292 -0.68 3.59 -21.97
C LEU A 292 -0.43 2.10 -21.64
N ARG A 293 -1.29 1.49 -20.84
CA ARG A 293 -1.25 0.05 -20.48
C ARG A 293 -1.55 -0.88 -21.65
N GLY A 294 -2.35 -0.44 -22.61
CA GLY A 294 -2.57 -1.20 -23.84
C GLY A 294 -1.37 -1.21 -24.79
N LEU A 295 -0.44 -0.26 -24.62
CA LEU A 295 0.71 -0.06 -25.50
C LEU A 295 2.03 -0.53 -24.90
N LEU A 296 2.20 -0.45 -23.60
CA LEU A 296 3.46 -0.70 -22.90
C LEU A 296 3.31 -1.72 -21.77
N ALA A 297 4.33 -2.56 -21.62
CA ALA A 297 4.47 -3.46 -20.48
C ALA A 297 4.61 -2.67 -19.16
N ARG A 298 4.17 -3.26 -18.04
CA ARG A 298 4.22 -2.63 -16.70
C ARG A 298 5.61 -2.17 -16.30
N ASP A 299 6.62 -3.01 -16.57
CA ASP A 299 8.01 -2.65 -16.30
C ASP A 299 8.42 -1.39 -17.07
N SER A 300 8.06 -1.32 -18.36
CA SER A 300 8.36 -0.16 -19.20
C SER A 300 7.69 1.11 -18.68
N ILE A 301 6.40 1.03 -18.27
CA ILE A 301 5.69 2.18 -17.70
C ILE A 301 6.38 2.68 -16.43
N ALA A 302 6.74 1.75 -15.52
CA ALA A 302 7.37 2.12 -14.26
C ALA A 302 8.80 2.67 -14.46
N MET A 303 9.58 2.07 -15.37
CA MET A 303 10.94 2.56 -15.69
C MET A 303 10.89 3.92 -16.37
N THR A 304 10.06 4.09 -17.40
CA THR A 304 9.89 5.38 -18.10
C THR A 304 9.40 6.45 -17.13
N GLY A 305 8.42 6.14 -16.26
CA GLY A 305 7.97 7.06 -15.23
C GLY A 305 9.09 7.47 -14.28
N GLY A 306 9.95 6.54 -13.85
CA GLY A 306 11.15 6.84 -13.06
C GLY A 306 12.12 7.80 -13.76
N VAL A 307 12.36 7.58 -15.06
CA VAL A 307 13.19 8.49 -15.88
C VAL A 307 12.55 9.86 -16.03
N VAL A 308 11.25 9.92 -16.32
CA VAL A 308 10.52 11.19 -16.44
C VAL A 308 10.58 11.97 -15.13
N PHE A 309 10.46 11.30 -13.98
CA PHE A 309 10.63 11.96 -12.68
C PHE A 309 12.06 12.45 -12.46
N ALA A 310 13.08 11.67 -12.88
CA ALA A 310 14.48 12.08 -12.83
C ALA A 310 14.72 13.34 -13.69
N VAL A 311 14.19 13.36 -14.92
CA VAL A 311 14.23 14.54 -15.80
C VAL A 311 13.54 15.73 -15.15
N ALA A 312 12.42 15.53 -14.48
CA ALA A 312 11.75 16.60 -13.75
C ALA A 312 12.64 17.18 -12.63
N ASN A 313 13.29 16.32 -11.81
CA ASN A 313 14.22 16.78 -10.77
C ASN A 313 15.41 17.56 -11.35
N ALA A 314 16.03 17.05 -12.42
CA ALA A 314 17.12 17.73 -13.11
C ALA A 314 16.65 19.06 -13.74
N SER A 315 15.42 19.11 -14.27
CA SER A 315 14.83 20.34 -14.80
C SER A 315 14.60 21.40 -13.71
N ILE A 316 14.17 20.98 -12.51
CA ILE A 316 14.04 21.88 -11.34
C ILE A 316 15.44 22.40 -10.93
N ALA A 317 16.45 21.52 -10.89
CA ALA A 317 17.83 21.89 -10.56
C ALA A 317 18.42 22.92 -11.55
N ALA A 318 18.15 22.75 -12.84
CA ALA A 318 18.63 23.64 -13.92
C ALA A 318 17.74 24.87 -14.13
N ALA A 319 16.58 24.96 -13.47
CA ALA A 319 15.63 26.03 -13.70
C ALA A 319 16.15 27.39 -13.25
N HIS A 320 15.90 28.42 -14.07
CA HIS A 320 16.13 29.82 -13.77
C HIS A 320 14.85 30.66 -13.85
N GLN A 321 13.77 30.04 -14.29
CA GLN A 321 12.47 30.70 -14.51
C GLN A 321 11.34 29.81 -13.97
N VAL A 322 10.34 30.44 -13.37
CA VAL A 322 9.25 29.75 -12.63
C VAL A 322 8.39 28.84 -13.53
N TYR A 323 8.21 29.16 -14.81
CA TYR A 323 7.43 28.31 -15.72
C TYR A 323 8.10 26.95 -16.00
N ILE A 324 9.44 26.86 -15.87
CA ILE A 324 10.15 25.58 -15.95
C ILE A 324 9.74 24.70 -14.77
N LEU A 325 9.54 25.28 -13.57
CA LEU A 325 9.05 24.55 -12.41
C LEU A 325 7.64 24.01 -12.64
N TRP A 326 6.74 24.82 -13.23
CA TRP A 326 5.39 24.36 -13.55
C TRP A 326 5.40 23.14 -14.46
N PHE A 327 6.20 23.21 -15.54
CA PHE A 327 6.32 22.10 -16.48
C PHE A 327 7.01 20.87 -15.83
N ALA A 328 8.07 21.07 -15.06
CA ALA A 328 8.79 20.00 -14.38
C ALA A 328 7.90 19.31 -13.33
N THR A 329 7.17 20.07 -12.52
CA THR A 329 6.25 19.49 -11.52
C THR A 329 5.05 18.80 -12.18
N PHE A 330 4.55 19.31 -13.33
CA PHE A 330 3.54 18.60 -14.14
C PHE A 330 4.06 17.23 -14.60
N LEU A 331 5.26 17.16 -15.15
CA LEU A 331 5.90 15.89 -15.54
C LEU A 331 6.10 14.96 -14.35
N ALA A 332 6.55 15.51 -13.21
CA ALA A 332 6.73 14.74 -11.98
C ALA A 332 5.41 14.13 -11.50
N GLY A 333 4.32 14.89 -11.55
CA GLY A 333 2.97 14.42 -11.19
C GLY A 333 2.48 13.30 -12.10
N ALA A 334 2.64 13.45 -13.40
CA ALA A 334 2.31 12.40 -14.37
C ALA A 334 3.12 11.12 -14.14
N ALA A 335 4.43 11.26 -13.94
CA ALA A 335 5.33 10.15 -13.65
C ALA A 335 4.98 9.46 -12.32
N TRP A 336 4.66 10.22 -11.28
CA TRP A 336 4.24 9.71 -9.99
C TRP A 336 3.03 8.77 -10.11
N VAL A 337 1.97 9.20 -10.80
CA VAL A 337 0.77 8.39 -10.98
C VAL A 337 1.06 7.16 -11.84
N ALA A 338 1.80 7.30 -12.93
CA ALA A 338 2.19 6.19 -13.79
C ALA A 338 2.90 5.09 -12.99
N VAL A 339 3.87 5.45 -12.15
CA VAL A 339 4.68 4.51 -11.37
C VAL A 339 3.88 3.91 -10.21
N THR A 340 3.28 4.76 -9.36
CA THR A 340 2.59 4.28 -8.15
C THR A 340 1.37 3.44 -8.48
N PHE A 341 0.62 3.82 -9.53
CA PHE A 341 -0.49 3.00 -10.00
C PHE A 341 -0.02 1.66 -10.56
N THR A 342 1.11 1.63 -11.30
CA THR A 342 1.67 0.39 -11.83
C THR A 342 2.10 -0.54 -10.69
N TYR A 343 2.77 -0.04 -9.66
CA TYR A 343 3.16 -0.83 -8.49
C TYR A 343 1.93 -1.36 -7.73
N ASN A 344 0.97 -0.48 -7.45
CA ASN A 344 -0.27 -0.85 -6.74
C ASN A 344 -1.04 -1.94 -7.51
N SER A 345 -1.26 -1.75 -8.81
CA SER A 345 -2.00 -2.70 -9.62
C SER A 345 -1.26 -4.04 -9.80
N SER A 346 0.08 -4.03 -9.89
CA SER A 346 0.89 -5.24 -9.94
C SER A 346 0.80 -6.01 -8.61
N ALA A 347 0.83 -5.29 -7.48
CA ALA A 347 0.61 -5.91 -6.17
C ALA A 347 -0.78 -6.53 -6.08
N GLN A 348 -1.84 -5.80 -6.45
CA GLN A 348 -3.22 -6.30 -6.37
C GLN A 348 -3.46 -7.55 -7.22
N MET A 349 -2.85 -7.63 -8.40
CA MET A 349 -2.98 -8.80 -9.29
C MET A 349 -2.26 -10.04 -8.76
N ALA A 350 -1.14 -9.85 -8.07
CA ALA A 350 -0.32 -10.95 -7.55
C ALA A 350 -0.77 -11.42 -6.15
N LEU A 351 -1.85 -10.87 -5.59
CA LEU A 351 -2.25 -11.12 -4.22
C LEU A 351 -3.59 -11.87 -4.14
N PRO A 352 -3.61 -13.09 -3.58
CA PRO A 352 -4.83 -13.76 -3.17
C PRO A 352 -5.62 -12.94 -2.14
N ALA A 353 -6.94 -13.11 -2.13
CA ALA A 353 -7.85 -12.32 -1.27
C ALA A 353 -7.46 -12.34 0.21
N TRP A 354 -6.99 -13.49 0.75
CA TRP A 354 -6.68 -13.69 2.17
C TRP A 354 -5.49 -12.86 2.69
N VAL A 355 -4.56 -12.41 1.81
CA VAL A 355 -3.37 -11.64 2.20
C VAL A 355 -3.34 -10.24 1.59
N ARG A 356 -4.30 -9.92 0.71
CA ARG A 356 -4.30 -8.69 -0.10
C ARG A 356 -4.18 -7.41 0.72
N ALA A 357 -5.03 -7.22 1.72
CA ALA A 357 -5.00 -6.01 2.55
C ALA A 357 -3.64 -5.82 3.26
N ARG A 358 -3.07 -6.90 3.80
CA ARG A 358 -1.79 -6.90 4.53
C ARG A 358 -0.60 -6.59 3.63
N ALA A 359 -0.56 -7.20 2.45
CA ALA A 359 0.52 -6.96 1.50
C ALA A 359 0.43 -5.58 0.84
N LEU A 360 -0.78 -5.03 0.63
CA LEU A 360 -0.97 -3.65 0.19
C LEU A 360 -0.56 -2.65 1.28
N SER A 361 -0.80 -2.96 2.55
CA SER A 361 -0.28 -2.14 3.65
C SER A 361 1.25 -2.11 3.68
N LEU A 362 1.92 -3.26 3.42
CA LEU A 362 3.37 -3.31 3.28
C LEU A 362 3.86 -2.47 2.09
N TYR A 363 3.16 -2.47 0.97
CA TYR A 363 3.47 -1.61 -0.18
C TYR A 363 3.42 -0.12 0.21
N LEU A 364 2.34 0.32 0.85
CA LEU A 364 2.21 1.71 1.31
C LEU A 364 3.29 2.06 2.34
N LEU A 365 3.58 1.16 3.27
CA LEU A 365 4.63 1.33 4.27
C LEU A 365 6.00 1.53 3.61
N THR A 366 6.35 0.73 2.61
CA THR A 366 7.64 0.86 1.93
C THR A 366 7.75 2.14 1.11
N LEU A 367 6.67 2.54 0.42
CA LEU A 367 6.63 3.80 -0.33
C LEU A 367 6.79 5.00 0.60
N GLN A 368 5.99 5.07 1.68
CA GLN A 368 6.02 6.17 2.65
C GLN A 368 7.32 6.17 3.48
N GLY A 369 7.84 4.98 3.80
CA GLY A 369 9.15 4.83 4.42
C GLY A 369 10.29 5.35 3.52
N GLY A 370 10.21 5.07 2.23
CA GLY A 370 11.13 5.62 1.23
C GLY A 370 11.08 7.14 1.17
N LEU A 371 9.87 7.73 1.16
CA LEU A 371 9.67 9.18 1.21
C LEU A 371 10.25 9.79 2.50
N ALA A 372 9.97 9.19 3.66
CA ALA A 372 10.44 9.71 4.95
C ALA A 372 11.97 9.68 5.06
N VAL A 373 12.58 8.54 4.75
CA VAL A 373 14.05 8.36 4.79
C VAL A 373 14.74 9.24 3.74
N GLY A 374 14.20 9.24 2.52
CA GLY A 374 14.75 10.03 1.43
C GLY A 374 14.69 11.53 1.72
N SER A 375 13.60 12.04 2.32
CA SER A 375 13.50 13.45 2.69
C SER A 375 14.62 13.89 3.63
N VAL A 376 14.98 13.06 4.62
CA VAL A 376 16.11 13.34 5.52
C VAL A 376 17.43 13.37 4.75
N ILE A 377 17.67 12.35 3.89
CA ILE A 377 18.91 12.22 3.11
C ILE A 377 19.07 13.41 2.18
N TRP A 378 18.07 13.72 1.37
CA TRP A 378 18.14 14.80 0.39
C TRP A 378 18.13 16.17 1.05
N GLY A 379 17.40 16.34 2.18
CA GLY A 379 17.46 17.56 2.97
C GLY A 379 18.84 17.82 3.56
N TYR A 380 19.51 16.77 4.07
CA TYR A 380 20.88 16.86 4.54
C TYR A 380 21.87 17.20 3.41
N LEU A 381 21.77 16.50 2.27
CA LEU A 381 22.60 16.77 1.11
C LEU A 381 22.39 18.19 0.57
N ALA A 382 21.13 18.65 0.52
CA ALA A 382 20.81 20.01 0.11
C ALA A 382 21.39 21.06 1.07
N SER A 383 21.40 20.77 2.38
CA SER A 383 22.01 21.66 3.38
C SER A 383 23.53 21.73 3.24
N ARG A 384 24.18 20.64 2.82
CA ARG A 384 25.64 20.56 2.73
C ARG A 384 26.19 20.99 1.37
N TYR A 385 25.50 20.63 0.31
CA TYR A 385 25.97 20.78 -1.08
C TYR A 385 25.10 21.70 -1.94
N GLY A 386 23.99 22.20 -1.40
CA GLY A 386 23.03 23.05 -2.11
C GLY A 386 21.88 22.27 -2.74
N ILE A 387 20.77 22.98 -2.95
CA ILE A 387 19.49 22.44 -3.45
C ILE A 387 19.66 21.78 -4.82
N ARG A 388 20.35 22.45 -5.75
CA ARG A 388 20.54 21.97 -7.13
C ARG A 388 21.30 20.66 -7.17
N ASN A 389 22.43 20.56 -6.46
CA ASN A 389 23.22 19.33 -6.40
C ASN A 389 22.46 18.15 -5.77
N ALA A 390 21.60 18.42 -4.76
CA ALA A 390 20.76 17.38 -4.17
C ALA A 390 19.71 16.86 -5.17
N LEU A 391 19.09 17.73 -5.96
CA LEU A 391 18.13 17.36 -7.01
C LEU A 391 18.82 16.59 -8.14
N ASP A 392 19.99 17.02 -8.59
CA ASP A 392 20.76 16.31 -9.63
C ASP A 392 21.20 14.92 -9.13
N ALA A 393 21.66 14.83 -7.88
CA ALA A 393 22.03 13.54 -7.29
C ALA A 393 20.80 12.61 -7.18
N SER A 394 19.63 13.14 -6.84
CA SER A 394 18.40 12.35 -6.81
C SER A 394 17.94 11.92 -8.21
N ALA A 395 18.14 12.77 -9.23
CA ALA A 395 17.86 12.40 -10.62
C ALA A 395 18.76 11.23 -11.07
N VAL A 396 20.07 11.30 -10.78
CA VAL A 396 21.00 10.19 -11.04
C VAL A 396 20.57 8.93 -10.28
N PHE A 397 20.20 9.06 -9.00
CA PHE A 397 19.72 7.94 -8.21
C PHE A 397 18.48 7.27 -8.83
N LEU A 398 17.50 8.06 -9.30
CA LEU A 398 16.30 7.55 -9.97
C LEU A 398 16.63 6.83 -11.29
N VAL A 399 17.59 7.32 -12.04
CA VAL A 399 18.06 6.63 -13.25
C VAL A 399 18.76 5.31 -12.89
N LEU A 400 19.61 5.30 -11.86
CA LEU A 400 20.28 4.07 -11.41
C LEU A 400 19.28 3.02 -10.88
N ASN A 401 18.10 3.42 -10.41
CA ASN A 401 17.03 2.48 -10.06
C ASN A 401 16.57 1.59 -11.22
N ILE A 402 16.85 1.95 -12.47
CA ILE A 402 16.60 1.09 -13.63
C ILE A 402 17.37 -0.23 -13.49
N LEU A 403 18.60 -0.20 -12.99
CA LEU A 403 19.41 -1.41 -12.77
C LEU A 403 18.73 -2.34 -11.75
N VAL A 404 18.16 -1.76 -10.69
CA VAL A 404 17.38 -2.53 -9.71
C VAL A 404 16.08 -3.06 -10.33
N ALA A 405 15.41 -2.25 -11.16
CA ALA A 405 14.21 -2.66 -11.86
C ALA A 405 14.44 -3.85 -12.80
N MET A 406 15.60 -3.92 -13.46
CA MET A 406 15.99 -5.06 -14.30
C MET A 406 16.16 -6.36 -13.48
N ARG A 407 16.65 -6.26 -12.24
CA ARG A 407 16.80 -7.42 -11.34
C ARG A 407 15.49 -7.84 -10.67
N PHE A 408 14.57 -6.89 -10.42
CA PHE A 408 13.29 -7.09 -9.78
C PHE A 408 12.15 -6.78 -10.76
N SER A 409 11.90 -7.71 -11.71
CA SER A 409 10.88 -7.55 -12.75
C SER A 409 9.45 -7.64 -12.19
N LEU A 410 8.52 -6.88 -12.79
CA LEU A 410 7.08 -6.96 -12.53
C LEU A 410 6.35 -7.89 -13.52
N ARG A 411 7.06 -8.47 -14.50
CA ARG A 411 6.43 -9.30 -15.57
C ARG A 411 5.72 -10.52 -15.01
N ASP A 412 6.24 -11.09 -13.91
CA ASP A 412 5.64 -12.27 -13.30
C ASP A 412 4.27 -11.97 -12.68
N ALA A 413 3.94 -10.70 -12.42
CA ALA A 413 2.61 -10.31 -11.95
C ALA A 413 1.50 -10.59 -12.96
N GLU A 414 1.80 -10.55 -14.25
CA GLU A 414 0.82 -10.79 -15.32
C GLU A 414 0.57 -12.28 -15.55
N ARG A 415 1.53 -13.12 -15.17
CA ARG A 415 1.45 -14.58 -15.31
C ARG A 415 0.88 -15.26 -14.07
N PHE A 416 0.87 -14.57 -12.95
CA PHE A 416 0.42 -15.14 -11.68
C PHE A 416 -1.11 -15.11 -11.60
N ASP A 417 -1.72 -16.30 -11.49
CA ASP A 417 -3.16 -16.46 -11.24
C ASP A 417 -3.40 -16.69 -9.73
N PRO A 418 -3.91 -15.68 -9.01
CA PRO A 418 -4.20 -15.78 -7.58
C PRO A 418 -5.51 -16.49 -7.27
N SER A 419 -6.24 -17.00 -8.27
CA SER A 419 -7.49 -17.72 -8.07
C SER A 419 -7.29 -18.90 -7.13
N PRO A 420 -8.21 -19.15 -6.18
CA PRO A 420 -8.10 -20.30 -5.29
C PRO A 420 -8.06 -21.61 -6.08
N TRP A 421 -7.10 -22.46 -5.78
CA TRP A 421 -7.04 -23.81 -6.29
C TRP A 421 -7.39 -24.78 -5.16
N PRO A 422 -8.50 -25.54 -5.26
CA PRO A 422 -8.88 -26.46 -4.22
C PRO A 422 -7.88 -27.63 -4.19
N LEU A 423 -6.96 -27.59 -3.24
CA LEU A 423 -6.26 -28.79 -2.83
C LEU A 423 -7.31 -29.76 -2.30
N GLN A 424 -7.27 -31.00 -2.79
CA GLN A 424 -8.19 -32.08 -2.42
C GLN A 424 -8.54 -32.07 -0.94
N GLU A 425 -9.82 -32.30 -0.64
CA GLU A 425 -10.43 -32.27 0.68
C GLU A 425 -9.51 -32.82 1.76
N ILE A 426 -9.30 -32.03 2.80
CA ILE A 426 -8.85 -32.57 4.09
C ILE A 426 -9.93 -33.59 4.45
N THR A 427 -9.59 -34.87 4.36
CA THR A 427 -10.47 -35.95 4.82
C THR A 427 -11.02 -35.48 6.17
N GLN A 428 -12.36 -35.45 6.31
CA GLN A 428 -13.00 -35.00 7.54
C GLN A 428 -12.45 -35.84 8.69
N PHE A 429 -11.45 -35.29 9.35
CA PHE A 429 -11.01 -35.85 10.63
C PHE A 429 -12.18 -35.63 11.57
N GLY A 430 -12.83 -36.68 12.03
CA GLY A 430 -13.91 -36.64 13.01
C GLY A 430 -13.69 -35.61 14.11
N THR A 431 -13.73 -35.82 15.36
CA THR A 431 -13.32 -34.88 16.41
C THR A 431 -11.86 -34.45 16.19
N GLY A 432 -11.63 -33.46 15.29
CA GLY A 432 -10.30 -32.98 14.93
C GLY A 432 -9.61 -32.24 16.09
N PRO A 433 -8.28 -32.05 15.98
CA PRO A 433 -7.52 -31.27 16.97
C PRO A 433 -8.08 -29.85 17.10
N SER A 434 -7.89 -29.21 18.26
CA SER A 434 -8.26 -27.80 18.41
C SER A 434 -7.44 -26.93 17.46
N MET A 435 -8.01 -25.82 16.97
CA MET A 435 -7.36 -24.94 16.00
C MET A 435 -6.04 -24.34 16.51
N ASP A 436 -5.88 -24.20 17.82
CA ASP A 436 -4.68 -23.66 18.47
C ASP A 436 -3.63 -24.75 18.82
N GLN A 437 -3.95 -26.03 18.59
CA GLN A 437 -3.04 -27.13 18.91
C GLN A 437 -1.91 -27.22 17.87
N GLY A 438 -0.68 -27.41 18.31
CA GLY A 438 0.51 -27.52 17.45
C GLY A 438 1.81 -27.63 18.27
N PRO A 439 2.96 -27.65 17.59
CA PRO A 439 3.15 -27.62 16.14
C PRO A 439 2.65 -28.86 15.41
N VAL A 440 2.34 -28.71 14.12
CA VAL A 440 1.92 -29.79 13.24
C VAL A 440 3.03 -30.09 12.25
N MET A 441 3.48 -31.34 12.20
CA MET A 441 4.41 -31.85 11.20
C MET A 441 3.64 -32.62 10.14
N VAL A 442 3.87 -32.28 8.88
CA VAL A 442 3.26 -32.94 7.74
C VAL A 442 4.35 -33.66 6.94
N TYR A 443 4.16 -34.94 6.68
CA TYR A 443 5.03 -35.77 5.86
C TYR A 443 4.29 -36.20 4.62
N LEU A 444 4.94 -36.05 3.43
CA LEU A 444 4.47 -36.58 2.16
C LEU A 444 5.54 -37.54 1.64
N GLU A 445 5.12 -38.79 1.40
CA GLU A 445 6.00 -39.84 0.88
C GLU A 445 5.75 -39.99 -0.62
N PHE A 446 6.83 -39.93 -1.40
CA PHE A 446 6.83 -40.08 -2.84
C PHE A 446 7.66 -41.30 -3.26
N ARG A 447 7.21 -41.95 -4.32
CA ARG A 447 7.96 -42.97 -5.07
C ARG A 447 8.33 -42.41 -6.42
N VAL A 448 9.60 -42.40 -6.77
CA VAL A 448 10.11 -41.78 -7.99
C VAL A 448 11.07 -42.74 -8.67
N GLU A 449 11.01 -42.80 -9.98
CA GLU A 449 11.96 -43.58 -10.75
C GLU A 449 13.37 -43.04 -10.56
N PRO A 450 14.38 -43.86 -10.20
CA PRO A 450 15.74 -43.35 -9.92
C PRO A 450 16.35 -42.56 -11.10
N ALA A 451 16.00 -42.88 -12.33
CA ALA A 451 16.45 -42.14 -13.52
C ALA A 451 15.93 -40.69 -13.58
N ARG A 452 14.81 -40.39 -12.88
CA ARG A 452 14.20 -39.05 -12.84
C ARG A 452 14.42 -38.32 -11.51
N ALA A 453 15.33 -38.80 -10.67
CA ALA A 453 15.64 -38.25 -9.35
C ALA A 453 15.99 -36.76 -9.42
N VAL A 454 16.86 -36.36 -10.35
CA VAL A 454 17.28 -34.95 -10.50
C VAL A 454 16.12 -34.03 -10.89
N GLU A 455 15.25 -34.50 -11.77
CA GLU A 455 14.06 -33.75 -12.19
C GLU A 455 13.10 -33.57 -11.01
N PHE A 456 12.91 -34.62 -10.21
CA PHE A 456 12.07 -34.57 -9.02
C PHE A 456 12.64 -33.61 -7.96
N GLU A 457 13.95 -33.65 -7.69
CA GLU A 457 14.59 -32.72 -6.76
C GLU A 457 14.45 -31.26 -7.20
N GLN A 458 14.52 -30.99 -8.52
CA GLN A 458 14.29 -29.65 -9.05
C GLN A 458 12.83 -29.20 -8.84
N ALA A 459 11.87 -30.06 -9.13
CA ALA A 459 10.46 -29.80 -8.93
C ALA A 459 10.14 -29.57 -7.43
N MET A 460 10.75 -30.33 -6.52
CA MET A 460 10.58 -30.15 -5.08
C MET A 460 11.17 -28.81 -4.59
N ARG A 461 12.28 -28.34 -5.12
CA ARG A 461 12.85 -27.03 -4.80
C ARG A 461 11.94 -25.87 -5.23
N GLU A 462 11.13 -26.05 -6.26
CA GLU A 462 10.11 -25.07 -6.65
C GLU A 462 8.93 -25.01 -5.67
N LEU A 463 8.62 -26.11 -4.96
CA LEU A 463 7.58 -26.15 -3.93
C LEU A 463 8.01 -25.51 -2.61
N GLU A 464 9.29 -25.48 -2.27
CA GLU A 464 9.75 -24.90 -1.01
C GLU A 464 9.26 -23.48 -0.77
N PRO A 465 9.46 -22.50 -1.69
CA PRO A 465 8.98 -21.14 -1.49
C PRO A 465 7.45 -21.05 -1.36
N ILE A 466 6.70 -21.93 -2.05
CA ILE A 466 5.24 -22.01 -1.95
C ILE A 466 4.85 -22.46 -0.53
N ARG A 467 5.44 -23.56 -0.03
CA ARG A 467 5.19 -24.06 1.32
C ARG A 467 5.49 -23.03 2.40
N ARG A 468 6.66 -22.38 2.28
CA ARG A 468 7.08 -21.33 3.21
C ARG A 468 6.18 -20.11 3.13
N ARG A 469 5.77 -19.69 1.94
CA ARG A 469 4.82 -18.60 1.73
C ARG A 469 3.48 -18.87 2.43
N ASP A 470 2.98 -20.09 2.32
CA ASP A 470 1.64 -20.46 2.76
C ASP A 470 1.57 -20.86 4.23
N GLY A 471 2.69 -21.01 4.94
CA GLY A 471 2.63 -21.24 6.39
C GLY A 471 3.73 -22.11 6.98
N ALA A 472 4.50 -22.82 6.18
CA ALA A 472 5.54 -23.68 6.71
C ALA A 472 6.66 -22.85 7.39
N VAL A 473 6.92 -23.13 8.66
CA VAL A 473 8.03 -22.55 9.44
C VAL A 473 9.32 -23.32 9.22
N MET A 474 9.20 -24.62 8.94
CA MET A 474 10.29 -25.50 8.54
C MET A 474 9.86 -26.27 7.30
N TRP A 475 10.78 -26.47 6.38
CA TRP A 475 10.63 -27.35 5.24
C TRP A 475 11.92 -28.09 4.98
N SER A 476 11.84 -29.37 4.73
CA SER A 476 12.98 -30.24 4.44
C SER A 476 12.54 -31.35 3.48
N PHE A 477 13.50 -31.84 2.73
CA PHE A 477 13.31 -32.87 1.73
C PHE A 477 14.43 -33.89 1.84
N PHE A 478 14.08 -35.17 1.90
CA PHE A 478 14.99 -36.27 2.17
C PHE A 478 14.82 -37.38 1.12
N SER A 479 15.93 -38.02 0.74
CA SER A 479 15.95 -39.31 0.06
C SER A 479 16.22 -40.44 1.06
N ASP A 480 15.62 -41.59 0.86
CA ASP A 480 15.89 -42.77 1.66
C ASP A 480 17.20 -43.43 1.22
N ILE A 481 18.12 -43.66 2.17
CA ILE A 481 19.41 -44.28 1.88
C ILE A 481 19.24 -45.76 1.50
N ALA A 482 18.24 -46.43 2.09
CA ALA A 482 17.99 -47.86 1.87
C ALA A 482 17.12 -48.10 0.61
N ASP A 483 16.37 -47.11 0.17
CA ASP A 483 15.46 -47.18 -0.98
C ASP A 483 15.63 -45.93 -1.86
N PRO A 484 16.52 -45.94 -2.84
CA PRO A 484 16.85 -44.75 -3.64
C PRO A 484 15.67 -44.17 -4.45
N GLY A 485 14.57 -44.89 -4.58
CA GLY A 485 13.35 -44.41 -5.23
C GLY A 485 12.35 -43.75 -4.25
N ARG A 486 12.65 -43.74 -2.96
CA ARG A 486 11.76 -43.20 -1.93
C ARG A 486 12.24 -41.82 -1.47
N TYR A 487 11.32 -40.85 -1.50
CA TYR A 487 11.57 -39.48 -1.06
C TYR A 487 10.50 -39.04 -0.07
N VAL A 488 10.89 -38.17 0.86
CA VAL A 488 10.01 -37.63 1.89
C VAL A 488 10.13 -36.12 1.95
N GLU A 489 9.02 -35.44 1.70
CA GLU A 489 8.83 -34.02 2.04
C GLU A 489 8.38 -33.94 3.51
N ALA A 490 9.05 -33.15 4.34
CA ALA A 490 8.66 -32.87 5.70
C ALA A 490 8.57 -31.36 5.91
N TYR A 491 7.40 -30.87 6.35
CA TYR A 491 7.26 -29.47 6.72
C TYR A 491 6.43 -29.30 7.98
N MET A 492 6.72 -28.23 8.71
CA MET A 492 6.07 -27.94 9.97
C MET A 492 5.33 -26.62 9.91
N VAL A 493 4.12 -26.59 10.48
CA VAL A 493 3.31 -25.38 10.69
C VAL A 493 3.03 -25.18 12.17
N GLU A 494 2.78 -23.94 12.59
CA GLU A 494 2.69 -23.57 14.01
C GLU A 494 1.48 -24.19 14.72
N THR A 495 0.34 -24.29 14.05
CA THR A 495 -0.91 -24.81 14.62
C THR A 495 -1.72 -25.58 13.60
N TRP A 496 -2.66 -26.40 14.09
CA TRP A 496 -3.63 -27.07 13.23
C TRP A 496 -4.46 -26.08 12.41
N GLY A 497 -4.88 -24.98 13.01
CA GLY A 497 -5.59 -23.92 12.30
C GLY A 497 -4.78 -23.28 11.17
N GLU A 498 -3.44 -23.16 11.32
CA GLU A 498 -2.57 -22.68 10.25
C GLU A 498 -2.45 -23.72 9.12
N HIS A 499 -2.40 -25.01 9.47
CA HIS A 499 -2.43 -26.10 8.49
C HIS A 499 -3.73 -26.09 7.66
N VAL A 500 -4.87 -25.98 8.30
CA VAL A 500 -6.17 -25.87 7.61
C VAL A 500 -6.21 -24.65 6.69
N ARG A 501 -5.74 -23.50 7.16
CA ARG A 501 -5.64 -22.29 6.33
C ARG A 501 -4.68 -22.45 5.15
N GLN A 502 -3.61 -23.22 5.28
CA GLN A 502 -2.66 -23.49 4.20
C GLN A 502 -3.34 -24.10 2.97
N HIS A 503 -4.31 -25.00 3.17
CA HIS A 503 -5.06 -25.61 2.08
C HIS A 503 -5.94 -24.60 1.31
N SER A 504 -6.45 -23.57 1.98
CA SER A 504 -7.25 -22.51 1.36
C SER A 504 -6.39 -21.41 0.71
N ARG A 505 -5.07 -21.43 0.90
CA ARG A 505 -4.13 -20.43 0.37
C ARG A 505 -3.53 -20.80 -0.98
N ALA A 506 -3.62 -22.06 -1.39
CA ALA A 506 -3.11 -22.53 -2.67
C ALA A 506 -3.78 -21.78 -3.83
N THR A 507 -2.99 -21.38 -4.82
CA THR A 507 -3.45 -20.63 -5.99
C THR A 507 -3.35 -21.47 -7.26
N ALA A 508 -4.07 -21.06 -8.32
CA ALA A 508 -4.01 -21.70 -9.61
C ALA A 508 -2.58 -21.76 -10.17
N SER A 509 -1.79 -20.71 -9.96
CA SER A 509 -0.37 -20.68 -10.34
C SER A 509 0.49 -21.71 -9.60
N ASP A 510 0.10 -22.10 -8.39
CA ASP A 510 0.84 -23.13 -7.62
C ASP A 510 0.53 -24.53 -8.13
N SER A 511 -0.60 -24.70 -8.84
CA SER A 511 -1.04 -26.00 -9.35
C SER A 511 -0.05 -26.65 -10.32
N GLU A 512 0.64 -25.83 -11.13
CA GLU A 512 1.63 -26.32 -12.09
C GLU A 512 2.83 -26.99 -11.40
N ALA A 513 3.35 -26.38 -10.32
CA ALA A 513 4.45 -26.95 -9.53
C ALA A 513 3.99 -28.25 -8.85
N TRP A 514 2.77 -28.26 -8.30
CA TRP A 514 2.17 -29.44 -7.70
C TRP A 514 1.96 -30.56 -8.69
N GLN A 515 1.43 -30.26 -9.88
CA GLN A 515 1.17 -31.26 -10.93
C GLN A 515 2.48 -31.86 -11.44
N ARG A 516 3.56 -31.07 -11.57
CA ARG A 516 4.89 -31.59 -11.92
C ARG A 516 5.38 -32.60 -10.90
N VAL A 517 5.36 -32.28 -9.62
CA VAL A 517 5.80 -33.19 -8.55
C VAL A 517 4.94 -34.46 -8.53
N ARG A 518 3.62 -34.33 -8.65
CA ARG A 518 2.70 -35.49 -8.72
C ARG A 518 2.92 -36.35 -9.95
N GLY A 519 3.20 -35.77 -11.10
CA GLY A 519 3.47 -36.49 -12.35
C GLY A 519 4.77 -37.29 -12.34
N LEU A 520 5.66 -37.02 -11.39
CA LEU A 520 6.91 -37.77 -11.17
C LEU A 520 6.74 -38.92 -10.17
N HIS A 521 5.61 -38.98 -9.46
CA HIS A 521 5.31 -40.08 -8.55
C HIS A 521 4.88 -41.34 -9.30
N ILE A 522 5.56 -42.47 -9.05
CA ILE A 522 5.31 -43.76 -9.65
C ILE A 522 4.58 -44.66 -8.65
N GLY A 523 3.31 -44.61 -8.57
CA GLY A 523 2.55 -45.46 -7.67
C GLY A 523 1.09 -45.50 -8.11
N PRO A 524 0.37 -46.62 -7.87
CA PRO A 524 -1.05 -46.69 -8.18
C PRO A 524 -1.90 -45.80 -7.28
N GLU A 525 -1.37 -45.45 -6.10
CA GLU A 525 -2.01 -44.61 -5.09
C GLU A 525 -1.34 -43.23 -5.05
N PRO A 526 -2.09 -42.17 -4.67
CA PRO A 526 -1.48 -40.85 -4.46
C PRO A 526 -0.41 -40.89 -3.35
N PRO A 527 0.54 -39.89 -3.30
CA PRO A 527 1.54 -39.81 -2.25
C PRO A 527 0.92 -39.92 -0.85
N ARG A 528 1.48 -40.75 0.00
CA ARG A 528 0.99 -40.94 1.37
C ARG A 528 1.23 -39.69 2.19
N ILE A 529 0.19 -39.20 2.86
CA ILE A 529 0.27 -38.01 3.71
C ILE A 529 0.06 -38.41 5.17
N LEU A 530 0.96 -37.97 6.06
CA LEU A 530 0.86 -38.15 7.50
C LEU A 530 0.86 -36.79 8.19
N HIS A 531 -0.07 -36.60 9.14
CA HIS A 531 -0.15 -35.43 9.99
C HIS A 531 0.19 -35.83 11.42
N LEU A 532 1.26 -35.26 11.96
CA LEU A 532 1.70 -35.46 13.32
C LEU A 532 1.55 -34.17 14.13
N ILE A 533 0.88 -34.25 15.24
CA ILE A 533 0.67 -33.12 16.14
C ILE A 533 1.50 -33.35 17.42
N ALA A 534 2.23 -32.34 17.85
CA ALA A 534 2.91 -32.41 19.13
C ALA A 534 1.87 -32.55 20.25
N PRO A 535 2.06 -33.54 21.18
CA PRO A 535 1.18 -33.67 22.34
C PRO A 535 1.24 -32.37 23.15
N ALA A 536 0.10 -31.95 23.72
CA ALA A 536 0.08 -30.85 24.65
C ALA A 536 0.95 -31.27 25.88
N ILE A 537 2.16 -30.72 25.95
CA ILE A 537 2.98 -30.85 27.16
C ILE A 537 2.23 -30.04 28.21
N ALA A 538 1.61 -30.72 29.17
CA ALA A 538 1.09 -30.04 30.34
C ALA A 538 2.24 -29.20 30.91
N ALA A 539 2.03 -27.91 31.07
CA ALA A 539 2.99 -27.04 31.72
C ALA A 539 3.23 -27.62 33.12
N LEU A 540 4.39 -28.22 33.31
CA LEU A 540 4.87 -28.66 34.63
C LEU A 540 5.17 -27.45 35.50
#